data_7674687b1e9df5809a4a0aaa13432458
#
_entry.id   7674687b1e9df5809a4a0aaa13432458
#
_cell.length_a   1.000
_cell.length_b   1.000
_cell.length_c   1.000
_cell.angle_alpha   90.00
_cell.angle_beta   90.00
_cell.angle_gamma   90.00
#
_symmetry.space_group_name_H-M   'P 1'
#
loop_
_entity.id
_entity.type
_entity.pdbx_description
1 polymer ?
#
loop_
_entity_poly.entity_id
_entity_poly.type
_entity_poly.pdbx_seq_one_letter_code
_entity_poly.pdbx_strand_id
1 'polypeptide(L)'
;MCSSDLDRADMDAMLEDFVATTRRAVEAGFDVLELHMAHGYLLSSFLSPASNDRADVYGGSREGRQRFPLEVFEACRAVWPEDRPLFVRVSATDWLGDEGQTIEDTVAFARALKERGCDALDLSSAGNVPTSRPEYGRMYQTPFAERVRSETGLVTMAVGAIQGPDHANTILAAERADLIAMARPHLLDPHLAMQAAVRYGHTDLAWPPQYLAVKPRG
;
A
#
# COMPACT_ATOMS: atom_id res chain seq x y z
N MET A 1 8.80 -2.64 -19.08
CA MET A 1 8.70 -1.25 -19.57
C MET A 1 9.15 -0.38 -18.41
N CYS A 2 10.21 0.37 -18.59
CA CYS A 2 10.76 1.26 -17.56
C CYS A 2 10.09 2.63 -17.69
N SER A 3 10.04 3.43 -16.63
CA SER A 3 9.48 4.80 -16.68
C SER A 3 10.15 5.67 -17.75
N SER A 4 11.45 5.46 -18.00
CA SER A 4 12.24 6.18 -19.00
C SER A 4 11.88 5.88 -20.47
N ASP A 5 11.18 4.75 -20.72
CA ASP A 5 10.84 4.34 -22.08
C ASP A 5 9.52 4.97 -22.59
N LEU A 6 8.75 5.62 -21.71
CA LEU A 6 7.42 6.12 -22.01
C LEU A 6 7.47 7.59 -22.48
N ASP A 7 6.80 7.89 -23.58
CA ASP A 7 6.48 9.26 -23.95
C ASP A 7 5.17 9.73 -23.26
N ARG A 8 4.76 10.98 -23.50
CA ARG A 8 3.55 11.52 -22.90
C ARG A 8 2.28 10.80 -23.39
N ALA A 9 2.23 10.39 -24.64
CA ALA A 9 1.07 9.69 -25.20
C ALA A 9 0.92 8.29 -24.58
N ASP A 10 2.04 7.58 -24.35
CA ASP A 10 2.04 6.31 -23.64
C ASP A 10 1.53 6.48 -22.19
N MET A 11 2.00 7.52 -21.50
CA MET A 11 1.58 7.81 -20.13
C MET A 11 0.08 8.17 -20.07
N ASP A 12 -0.43 8.94 -21.03
CA ASP A 12 -1.87 9.28 -21.11
C ASP A 12 -2.72 8.01 -21.35
N ALA A 13 -2.30 7.13 -22.25
CA ALA A 13 -2.97 5.87 -22.49
C ALA A 13 -3.00 4.98 -21.22
N MET A 14 -1.90 4.89 -20.49
CA MET A 14 -1.83 4.15 -19.23
C MET A 14 -2.71 4.76 -18.15
N LEU A 15 -2.75 6.09 -18.03
CA LEU A 15 -3.65 6.77 -17.11
C LEU A 15 -5.10 6.44 -17.42
N GLU A 16 -5.50 6.47 -18.71
CA GLU A 16 -6.85 6.07 -19.14
C GLU A 16 -7.16 4.60 -18.77
N ASP A 17 -6.20 3.69 -18.89
CA ASP A 17 -6.36 2.29 -18.50
C ASP A 17 -6.60 2.13 -16.99
N PHE A 18 -5.88 2.90 -16.14
CA PHE A 18 -6.14 2.95 -14.70
C PHE A 18 -7.55 3.46 -14.39
N VAL A 19 -7.99 4.54 -15.04
CA VAL A 19 -9.33 5.10 -14.89
C VAL A 19 -10.41 4.11 -15.35
N ALA A 20 -10.21 3.47 -16.50
CA ALA A 20 -11.13 2.45 -17.01
C ALA A 20 -11.25 1.25 -16.07
N THR A 21 -10.12 0.82 -15.49
CA THR A 21 -10.09 -0.27 -14.51
C THR A 21 -10.78 0.14 -13.21
N THR A 22 -10.59 1.37 -12.75
CA THR A 22 -11.28 1.91 -11.58
C THR A 22 -12.81 1.91 -11.79
N ARG A 23 -13.30 2.33 -12.97
CA ARG A 23 -14.74 2.27 -13.31
C ARG A 23 -15.28 0.84 -13.29
N ARG A 24 -14.52 -0.14 -13.84
CA ARG A 24 -14.91 -1.56 -13.77
C ARG A 24 -14.99 -2.05 -12.33
N ALA A 25 -14.09 -1.60 -11.44
CA ALA A 25 -14.14 -1.93 -10.01
C ALA A 25 -15.42 -1.35 -9.34
N VAL A 26 -15.82 -0.13 -9.71
CA VAL A 26 -17.09 0.46 -9.26
C VAL A 26 -18.29 -0.40 -9.70
N GLU A 27 -18.35 -0.75 -11.01
CA GLU A 27 -19.40 -1.57 -11.59
C GLU A 27 -19.46 -2.98 -10.97
N ALA A 28 -18.31 -3.56 -10.65
CA ALA A 28 -18.21 -4.86 -9.99
C ALA A 28 -18.61 -4.82 -8.51
N GLY A 29 -18.81 -3.64 -7.93
CA GLY A 29 -19.27 -3.48 -6.55
C GLY A 29 -18.19 -3.65 -5.49
N PHE A 30 -16.92 -3.39 -5.80
CA PHE A 30 -15.87 -3.39 -4.78
C PHE A 30 -16.06 -2.26 -3.78
N ASP A 31 -15.84 -2.55 -2.49
CA ASP A 31 -15.96 -1.60 -1.39
C ASP A 31 -14.69 -0.76 -1.21
N VAL A 32 -13.53 -1.29 -1.55
CA VAL A 32 -12.21 -0.64 -1.44
C VAL A 32 -11.42 -0.87 -2.71
N LEU A 33 -10.71 0.14 -3.16
CA LEU A 33 -9.74 0.03 -4.25
C LEU A 33 -8.34 0.39 -3.74
N GLU A 34 -7.33 -0.38 -4.11
CA GLU A 34 -5.92 -0.08 -3.83
C GLU A 34 -5.14 0.07 -5.13
N LEU A 35 -4.53 1.24 -5.34
CA LEU A 35 -3.62 1.48 -6.46
C LEU A 35 -2.23 0.97 -6.11
N HIS A 36 -1.71 0.09 -6.96
CA HIS A 36 -0.39 -0.50 -6.74
C HIS A 36 0.73 0.39 -7.28
N MET A 37 1.45 1.05 -6.38
CA MET A 37 2.59 1.93 -6.67
C MET A 37 3.88 1.41 -6.01
N ALA A 38 4.08 0.09 -6.00
CA ALA A 38 5.17 -0.58 -5.29
C ALA A 38 5.87 -1.62 -6.17
N HIS A 39 6.97 -2.20 -5.67
CA HIS A 39 7.62 -3.43 -6.10
C HIS A 39 8.15 -3.42 -7.55
N GLY A 40 8.58 -2.26 -8.07
CA GLY A 40 9.15 -2.13 -9.42
C GLY A 40 8.12 -2.17 -10.55
N TYR A 41 6.83 -2.16 -10.23
CA TYR A 41 5.80 -2.01 -11.25
C TYR A 41 5.71 -0.55 -11.73
N LEU A 42 4.89 -0.29 -12.75
CA LEU A 42 4.90 0.95 -13.52
C LEU A 42 5.00 2.22 -12.66
N LEU A 43 4.06 2.44 -11.74
CA LEU A 43 4.03 3.67 -10.93
C LEU A 43 5.19 3.73 -9.92
N SER A 44 5.60 2.59 -9.39
CA SER A 44 6.78 2.47 -8.53
C SER A 44 8.07 2.85 -9.25
N SER A 45 8.19 2.51 -10.54
CA SER A 45 9.38 2.84 -11.34
C SER A 45 9.57 4.34 -11.57
N PHE A 46 8.50 5.15 -11.44
CA PHE A 46 8.62 6.60 -11.45
C PHE A 46 9.13 7.15 -10.11
N LEU A 47 8.71 6.57 -8.98
CA LEU A 47 8.99 7.09 -7.64
C LEU A 47 10.47 7.01 -7.26
N SER A 48 11.13 5.90 -7.62
CA SER A 48 12.51 5.64 -7.22
C SER A 48 13.53 6.28 -8.14
N PRO A 49 14.54 7.00 -7.60
CA PRO A 49 15.66 7.49 -8.41
C PRO A 49 16.51 6.36 -8.99
N ALA A 50 16.48 5.15 -8.40
CA ALA A 50 17.20 3.99 -8.90
C ALA A 50 16.61 3.39 -10.19
N SER A 51 15.37 3.73 -10.55
CA SER A 51 14.66 3.26 -11.75
C SER A 51 14.14 4.38 -12.63
N ASN A 52 14.18 5.63 -12.18
CA ASN A 52 13.73 6.80 -12.93
C ASN A 52 14.92 7.71 -13.27
N ASP A 53 15.45 7.54 -14.46
CA ASP A 53 16.54 8.34 -15.03
C ASP A 53 16.04 9.45 -16.00
N ARG A 54 14.74 9.78 -15.96
CA ARG A 54 14.13 10.79 -16.82
C ARG A 54 14.72 12.17 -16.59
N ALA A 55 14.96 12.89 -17.70
CA ALA A 55 15.42 14.28 -17.67
C ALA A 55 14.30 15.31 -17.86
N ASP A 56 13.06 14.85 -18.02
CA ASP A 56 11.87 15.70 -18.17
C ASP A 56 11.21 16.01 -16.82
N VAL A 57 10.01 16.62 -16.85
CA VAL A 57 9.26 17.03 -15.65
C VAL A 57 8.77 15.86 -14.77
N TYR A 58 8.93 14.62 -15.22
CA TYR A 58 8.55 13.38 -14.52
C TYR A 58 9.75 12.67 -13.88
N GLY A 59 10.94 13.26 -13.88
CA GLY A 59 12.15 12.70 -13.29
C GLY A 59 12.95 13.71 -12.47
N GLY A 60 14.19 13.35 -12.13
CA GLY A 60 15.12 14.18 -11.40
C GLY A 60 14.69 14.43 -9.95
N SER A 61 14.01 15.54 -9.68
CA SER A 61 13.59 15.90 -8.31
C SER A 61 12.54 14.94 -7.74
N ARG A 62 12.38 14.94 -6.41
CA ARG A 62 11.33 14.20 -5.73
C ARG A 62 9.94 14.53 -6.30
N GLU A 63 9.65 15.80 -6.49
CA GLU A 63 8.38 16.29 -7.02
C GLU A 63 8.16 15.83 -8.46
N GLY A 64 9.22 15.80 -9.27
CA GLY A 64 9.17 15.28 -10.64
C GLY A 64 8.84 13.78 -10.66
N ARG A 65 9.54 12.98 -9.87
CA ARG A 65 9.29 11.54 -9.76
C ARG A 65 7.89 11.19 -9.25
N GLN A 66 7.32 12.01 -8.38
CA GLN A 66 5.98 11.80 -7.82
C GLN A 66 4.85 12.25 -8.76
N ARG A 67 5.13 13.07 -9.76
CA ARG A 67 4.12 13.72 -10.61
C ARG A 67 3.19 12.73 -11.29
N PHE A 68 3.70 11.78 -12.05
CA PHE A 68 2.84 10.83 -12.78
C PHE A 68 2.04 9.91 -11.84
N PRO A 69 2.62 9.30 -10.79
CA PRO A 69 1.84 8.58 -9.80
C PRO A 69 0.70 9.40 -9.16
N LEU A 70 0.92 10.70 -8.91
CA LEU A 70 -0.13 11.59 -8.39
C LEU A 70 -1.19 11.92 -9.44
N GLU A 71 -0.83 12.15 -10.71
CA GLU A 71 -1.79 12.32 -11.81
C GLU A 71 -2.71 11.08 -11.95
N VAL A 72 -2.14 9.87 -11.87
CA VAL A 72 -2.92 8.63 -11.91
C VAL A 72 -3.85 8.53 -10.69
N PHE A 73 -3.33 8.84 -9.49
CA PHE A 73 -4.15 8.82 -8.27
C PHE A 73 -5.34 9.77 -8.37
N GLU A 74 -5.10 11.03 -8.76
CA GLU A 74 -6.16 12.04 -8.92
C GLU A 74 -7.22 11.63 -9.94
N ALA A 75 -6.79 11.08 -11.08
CA ALA A 75 -7.71 10.61 -12.12
C ALA A 75 -8.57 9.43 -11.65
N CYS A 76 -7.99 8.49 -10.89
CA CYS A 76 -8.73 7.38 -10.29
C CYS A 76 -9.67 7.87 -9.18
N ARG A 77 -9.22 8.79 -8.31
CA ARG A 77 -10.04 9.37 -7.24
C ARG A 77 -11.28 10.09 -7.81
N ALA A 78 -11.12 10.78 -8.93
CA ALA A 78 -12.20 11.52 -9.58
C ALA A 78 -13.38 10.62 -10.07
N VAL A 79 -13.13 9.32 -10.29
CA VAL A 79 -14.15 8.36 -10.76
C VAL A 79 -14.53 7.31 -9.73
N TRP A 80 -13.75 7.17 -8.64
CA TRP A 80 -14.06 6.30 -7.52
C TRP A 80 -15.02 7.00 -6.56
N PRO A 81 -16.10 6.33 -6.08
CA PRO A 81 -17.08 6.97 -5.19
C PRO A 81 -16.45 7.56 -3.93
N GLU A 82 -16.90 8.74 -3.52
CA GLU A 82 -16.38 9.45 -2.34
C GLU A 82 -16.61 8.70 -1.03
N ASP A 83 -17.68 7.92 -0.95
CA ASP A 83 -18.06 7.10 0.21
C ASP A 83 -17.31 5.77 0.29
N ARG A 84 -16.43 5.47 -0.69
CA ARG A 84 -15.58 4.27 -0.71
C ARG A 84 -14.11 4.63 -0.58
N PRO A 85 -13.37 3.93 0.30
CA PRO A 85 -11.95 4.20 0.49
C PRO A 85 -11.11 3.90 -0.75
N LEU A 86 -10.16 4.79 -1.06
CA LEU A 86 -9.13 4.61 -2.08
C LEU A 86 -7.76 4.57 -1.41
N PHE A 87 -7.12 3.41 -1.47
CA PHE A 87 -5.80 3.15 -0.88
C PHE A 87 -4.70 3.23 -1.93
N VAL A 88 -3.49 3.40 -1.46
CA VAL A 88 -2.28 3.27 -2.29
C VAL A 88 -1.29 2.34 -1.59
N ARG A 89 -0.68 1.43 -2.35
CA ARG A 89 0.42 0.61 -1.86
C ARG A 89 1.74 1.11 -2.43
N VAL A 90 2.74 1.33 -1.54
CA VAL A 90 4.06 1.83 -1.93
C VAL A 90 5.19 0.96 -1.40
N SER A 91 6.33 0.97 -2.09
CA SER A 91 7.61 0.54 -1.53
C SER A 91 8.21 1.71 -0.75
N ALA A 92 8.19 1.63 0.58
CA ALA A 92 8.61 2.72 1.45
C ALA A 92 10.10 3.05 1.35
N THR A 93 10.92 2.09 0.94
CA THR A 93 12.35 2.26 0.67
C THR A 93 12.84 1.20 -0.28
N ASP A 94 13.88 1.52 -1.05
CA ASP A 94 14.58 0.56 -1.89
C ASP A 94 15.72 -0.17 -1.18
N TRP A 95 16.02 0.19 0.07
CA TRP A 95 17.16 -0.35 0.83
C TRP A 95 18.52 -0.09 0.16
N LEU A 96 18.67 1.08 -0.45
CA LEU A 96 19.87 1.54 -1.17
C LEU A 96 20.41 2.86 -0.60
N GLY A 97 19.91 3.31 0.56
CA GLY A 97 20.21 4.64 1.06
C GLY A 97 19.77 5.72 0.05
N ASP A 98 20.58 6.74 -0.14
CA ASP A 98 20.27 7.89 -1.00
C ASP A 98 20.27 7.55 -2.51
N GLU A 99 20.74 6.38 -2.91
CA GLU A 99 20.71 5.92 -4.30
C GLU A 99 19.33 5.40 -4.75
N GLY A 100 18.42 5.17 -3.80
CA GLY A 100 17.05 4.67 -4.03
C GLY A 100 16.01 5.56 -3.37
N GLN A 101 14.75 5.12 -3.46
CA GLN A 101 13.67 5.73 -2.69
C GLN A 101 13.93 5.55 -1.20
N THR A 102 13.82 6.64 -0.46
CA THR A 102 13.98 6.68 1.00
C THR A 102 12.62 6.77 1.70
N ILE A 103 12.61 6.52 3.01
CA ILE A 103 11.39 6.72 3.80
C ILE A 103 10.98 8.19 3.87
N GLU A 104 11.93 9.13 3.77
CA GLU A 104 11.68 10.56 3.67
C GLU A 104 10.91 10.92 2.38
N ASP A 105 11.26 10.29 1.25
CA ASP A 105 10.52 10.42 -0.01
C ASP A 105 9.09 9.91 0.14
N THR A 106 8.94 8.77 0.82
CA THR A 106 7.63 8.15 1.06
C THR A 106 6.76 8.99 1.99
N VAL A 107 7.30 9.58 3.04
CA VAL A 107 6.56 10.52 3.91
C VAL A 107 6.09 11.75 3.12
N ALA A 108 6.95 12.31 2.26
CA ALA A 108 6.57 13.43 1.40
C ALA A 108 5.45 13.02 0.42
N PHE A 109 5.56 11.85 -0.19
CA PHE A 109 4.53 11.30 -1.08
C PHE A 109 3.20 11.03 -0.35
N ALA A 110 3.27 10.47 0.87
CA ALA A 110 2.09 10.25 1.70
C ALA A 110 1.34 11.56 2.04
N ARG A 111 2.07 12.65 2.31
CA ARG A 111 1.45 13.98 2.49
C ARG A 111 0.74 14.45 1.22
N ALA A 112 1.40 14.33 0.06
CA ALA A 112 0.83 14.71 -1.21
C ALA A 112 -0.41 13.87 -1.59
N LEU A 113 -0.41 12.57 -1.29
CA LEU A 113 -1.56 11.68 -1.46
C LEU A 113 -2.71 12.05 -0.52
N LYS A 114 -2.41 12.32 0.76
CA LYS A 114 -3.42 12.74 1.76
C LYS A 114 -4.15 14.00 1.33
N GLU A 115 -3.44 15.02 0.86
CA GLU A 115 -4.00 16.27 0.35
C GLU A 115 -4.93 16.05 -0.85
N ARG A 116 -4.79 14.91 -1.55
CA ARG A 116 -5.58 14.52 -2.73
C ARG A 116 -6.70 13.51 -2.41
N GLY A 117 -6.92 13.23 -1.13
CA GLY A 117 -8.00 12.34 -0.68
C GLY A 117 -7.66 10.85 -0.72
N CYS A 118 -6.39 10.50 -0.49
CA CYS A 118 -6.01 9.12 -0.18
C CYS A 118 -6.47 8.76 1.23
N ASP A 119 -7.15 7.64 1.38
CA ASP A 119 -7.72 7.22 2.66
C ASP A 119 -6.74 6.41 3.49
N ALA A 120 -5.91 5.56 2.87
CA ALA A 120 -4.89 4.79 3.58
C ALA A 120 -3.69 4.44 2.68
N LEU A 121 -2.55 4.18 3.32
CA LEU A 121 -1.31 3.77 2.66
C LEU A 121 -0.85 2.40 3.16
N ASP A 122 -0.69 1.42 2.26
CA ASP A 122 -0.08 0.12 2.54
C ASP A 122 1.45 0.20 2.33
N LEU A 123 2.20 0.00 3.40
CA LEU A 123 3.64 0.21 3.45
C LEU A 123 4.42 -1.11 3.28
N SER A 124 4.84 -1.38 2.05
CA SER A 124 5.80 -2.44 1.73
C SER A 124 7.22 -1.88 1.56
N SER A 125 8.15 -2.62 0.96
CA SER A 125 9.49 -2.13 0.62
C SER A 125 10.16 -2.94 -0.48
N ALA A 126 11.22 -2.39 -1.07
CA ALA A 126 12.02 -3.00 -2.14
C ALA A 126 11.23 -3.30 -3.45
N GLY A 127 11.86 -4.05 -4.33
CA GLY A 127 11.27 -4.55 -5.58
C GLY A 127 11.54 -3.70 -6.80
N ASN A 128 12.03 -2.47 -6.68
CA ASN A 128 12.34 -1.60 -7.82
C ASN A 128 13.56 -2.07 -8.60
N VAL A 129 14.57 -2.55 -7.89
CA VAL A 129 15.83 -3.00 -8.49
C VAL A 129 16.35 -4.27 -7.81
N PRO A 130 17.09 -5.14 -8.55
CA PRO A 130 17.59 -6.40 -8.01
C PRO A 130 18.72 -6.22 -6.98
N THR A 131 19.29 -5.03 -6.90
CA THR A 131 20.38 -4.69 -5.97
C THR A 131 19.90 -4.33 -4.57
N SER A 132 18.58 -4.20 -4.35
CA SER A 132 17.99 -3.99 -3.02
C SER A 132 18.49 -5.01 -1.99
N ARG A 133 18.74 -4.56 -0.75
CA ARG A 133 19.24 -5.38 0.35
C ARG A 133 18.36 -5.23 1.59
N PRO A 134 17.11 -5.74 1.57
CA PRO A 134 16.22 -5.65 2.73
C PRO A 134 16.79 -6.40 3.93
N GLU A 135 16.71 -5.79 5.10
CA GLU A 135 17.00 -6.45 6.36
C GLU A 135 15.78 -7.21 6.85
N TYR A 136 15.71 -8.49 6.52
CA TYR A 136 14.56 -9.32 6.86
C TYR A 136 14.52 -9.67 8.34
N GLY A 137 13.34 -9.63 8.92
CA GLY A 137 13.03 -10.01 10.29
C GLY A 137 11.53 -10.05 10.50
N ARG A 138 11.09 -10.43 11.70
CA ARG A 138 9.66 -10.37 12.04
C ARG A 138 9.18 -8.92 12.03
N MET A 139 8.08 -8.65 11.31
CA MET A 139 7.45 -7.32 11.24
C MET A 139 8.40 -6.22 10.72
N TYR A 140 9.39 -6.58 9.87
CA TYR A 140 10.50 -5.72 9.46
C TYR A 140 10.09 -4.44 8.73
N GLN A 141 8.88 -4.40 8.14
CA GLN A 141 8.34 -3.21 7.46
C GLN A 141 7.43 -2.36 8.35
N THR A 142 7.07 -2.83 9.55
CA THR A 142 6.20 -2.07 10.47
C THR A 142 6.75 -0.67 10.82
N PRO A 143 8.07 -0.44 10.99
CA PRO A 143 8.60 0.90 11.23
C PRO A 143 8.24 1.94 10.15
N PHE A 144 8.01 1.50 8.90
CA PHE A 144 7.61 2.40 7.82
C PHE A 144 6.17 2.87 7.99
N ALA A 145 5.26 1.95 8.33
CA ALA A 145 3.87 2.29 8.63
C ALA A 145 3.78 3.24 9.83
N GLU A 146 4.50 2.93 10.91
CA GLU A 146 4.58 3.75 12.12
C GLU A 146 5.06 5.18 11.80
N ARG A 147 6.12 5.32 11.01
CA ARG A 147 6.69 6.62 10.66
C ARG A 147 5.73 7.45 9.79
N VAL A 148 5.15 6.85 8.74
CA VAL A 148 4.17 7.55 7.89
C VAL A 148 2.97 7.97 8.71
N ARG A 149 2.42 7.08 9.55
CA ARG A 149 1.29 7.36 10.43
C ARG A 149 1.58 8.55 11.36
N SER A 150 2.69 8.51 12.06
CA SER A 150 3.06 9.53 13.05
C SER A 150 3.33 10.89 12.42
N GLU A 151 3.94 10.95 11.22
CA GLU A 151 4.33 12.19 10.58
C GLU A 151 3.24 12.81 9.70
N THR A 152 2.27 12.02 9.24
CA THR A 152 1.24 12.48 8.30
C THR A 152 -0.18 12.42 8.86
N GLY A 153 -0.42 11.56 9.86
CA GLY A 153 -1.76 11.25 10.34
C GLY A 153 -2.65 10.57 9.28
N LEU A 154 -2.04 9.97 8.24
CA LEU A 154 -2.75 9.12 7.29
C LEU A 154 -2.92 7.74 7.91
N VAL A 155 -4.07 7.09 7.67
CA VAL A 155 -4.27 5.68 8.02
C VAL A 155 -3.23 4.83 7.33
N THR A 156 -2.60 3.91 8.07
CA THR A 156 -1.55 3.06 7.52
C THR A 156 -1.84 1.58 7.71
N MET A 157 -1.40 0.79 6.72
CA MET A 157 -1.43 -0.66 6.75
C MET A 157 -0.01 -1.21 6.82
N ALA A 158 0.27 -2.04 7.82
CA ALA A 158 1.55 -2.73 7.95
C ALA A 158 1.48 -4.12 7.31
N VAL A 159 2.51 -4.45 6.54
CA VAL A 159 2.70 -5.74 5.89
C VAL A 159 4.15 -6.21 6.06
N GLY A 160 4.40 -7.50 5.96
CA GLY A 160 5.77 -8.06 5.93
C GLY A 160 6.16 -8.83 7.20
N ALA A 161 6.28 -10.15 7.05
CA ALA A 161 6.63 -11.11 8.09
C ALA A 161 5.78 -11.00 9.38
N ILE A 162 4.53 -10.56 9.26
CA ILE A 162 3.51 -10.63 10.30
C ILE A 162 2.93 -12.03 10.22
N GLN A 163 3.16 -12.85 11.25
CA GLN A 163 2.94 -14.31 11.19
C GLN A 163 1.65 -14.79 11.86
N GLY A 164 0.90 -13.88 12.48
CA GLY A 164 -0.34 -14.28 13.14
C GLY A 164 -0.94 -13.21 14.03
N PRO A 165 -2.02 -13.56 14.75
CA PRO A 165 -2.82 -12.60 15.54
C PRO A 165 -2.02 -11.85 16.60
N ASP A 166 -1.04 -12.49 17.26
CA ASP A 166 -0.23 -11.84 18.30
C ASP A 166 0.65 -10.72 17.74
N HIS A 167 1.27 -10.94 16.57
CA HIS A 167 2.02 -9.89 15.90
C HIS A 167 1.09 -8.75 15.48
N ALA A 168 -0.06 -9.07 14.88
CA ALA A 168 -1.05 -8.09 14.47
C ALA A 168 -1.52 -7.25 15.68
N ASN A 169 -1.93 -7.91 16.76
CA ASN A 169 -2.37 -7.24 17.99
C ASN A 169 -1.27 -6.36 18.60
N THR A 170 -0.02 -6.82 18.59
CA THR A 170 1.12 -6.03 19.10
C THR A 170 1.31 -4.74 18.32
N ILE A 171 1.21 -4.80 16.97
CA ILE A 171 1.35 -3.62 16.11
C ILE A 171 0.20 -2.63 16.35
N LEU A 172 -1.04 -3.13 16.37
CA LEU A 172 -2.24 -2.30 16.54
C LEU A 172 -2.32 -1.68 17.93
N ALA A 173 -2.08 -2.47 18.98
CA ALA A 173 -2.12 -1.99 20.37
C ALA A 173 -1.02 -0.97 20.69
N ALA A 174 0.11 -1.03 20.00
CA ALA A 174 1.18 -0.05 20.11
C ALA A 174 1.00 1.14 19.13
N GLU A 175 -0.12 1.23 18.45
CA GLU A 175 -0.47 2.30 17.48
C GLU A 175 0.56 2.49 16.37
N ARG A 176 1.26 1.42 15.98
CA ARG A 176 2.30 1.46 14.94
C ARG A 176 1.73 1.38 13.52
N ALA A 177 0.50 0.91 13.39
CA ALA A 177 -0.32 0.94 12.17
C ALA A 177 -1.80 0.83 12.56
N ASP A 178 -2.70 1.15 11.63
CA ASP A 178 -4.14 1.08 11.83
C ASP A 178 -4.73 -0.21 11.26
N LEU A 179 -4.08 -0.76 10.22
CA LEU A 179 -4.49 -1.97 9.51
C LEU A 179 -3.31 -2.93 9.36
N ILE A 180 -3.62 -4.23 9.17
CA ILE A 180 -2.62 -5.29 8.99
C ILE A 180 -2.94 -6.10 7.74
N ALA A 181 -1.94 -6.27 6.87
CA ALA A 181 -2.02 -7.17 5.73
C ALA A 181 -1.18 -8.44 5.96
N MET A 182 -1.81 -9.60 5.79
CA MET A 182 -1.17 -10.91 5.90
C MET A 182 -1.54 -11.78 4.70
N ALA A 183 -0.57 -12.26 3.93
CA ALA A 183 -0.80 -13.17 2.80
C ALA A 183 -0.51 -14.62 3.18
N ARG A 184 0.78 -14.96 3.35
CA ARG A 184 1.21 -16.35 3.64
C ARG A 184 0.56 -16.98 4.86
N PRO A 185 0.32 -16.27 5.99
CA PRO A 185 -0.44 -16.82 7.11
C PRO A 185 -1.86 -17.25 6.74
N HIS A 186 -2.57 -16.49 5.88
CA HIS A 186 -3.91 -16.86 5.40
C HIS A 186 -3.89 -18.01 4.38
N LEU A 187 -2.81 -18.17 3.59
CA LEU A 187 -2.65 -19.34 2.73
C LEU A 187 -2.43 -20.62 3.54
N LEU A 188 -1.72 -20.52 4.67
CA LEU A 188 -1.48 -21.63 5.58
C LEU A 188 -2.73 -21.95 6.42
N ASP A 189 -3.46 -20.93 6.86
CA ASP A 189 -4.66 -21.04 7.68
C ASP A 189 -5.75 -20.07 7.18
N PRO A 190 -6.66 -20.54 6.32
CA PRO A 190 -7.76 -19.72 5.79
C PRO A 190 -8.71 -19.19 6.87
N HIS A 191 -8.71 -19.78 8.07
CA HIS A 191 -9.56 -19.40 9.19
C HIS A 191 -8.86 -18.50 10.22
N LEU A 192 -7.68 -17.99 9.90
CA LEU A 192 -6.84 -17.19 10.80
C LEU A 192 -7.62 -16.06 11.51
N ALA A 193 -8.47 -15.32 10.80
CA ALA A 193 -9.28 -14.24 11.40
C ALA A 193 -10.32 -14.78 12.41
N MET A 194 -10.96 -15.91 12.11
CA MET A 194 -11.91 -16.55 13.03
C MET A 194 -11.20 -17.11 14.26
N GLN A 195 -10.02 -17.71 14.09
CA GLN A 195 -9.21 -18.18 15.22
C GLN A 195 -8.73 -17.02 16.10
N ALA A 196 -8.37 -15.89 15.50
CA ALA A 196 -8.05 -14.68 16.25
C ALA A 196 -9.26 -14.19 17.07
N ALA A 197 -10.46 -14.17 16.48
CA ALA A 197 -11.69 -13.80 17.18
C ALA A 197 -11.97 -14.73 18.38
N VAL A 198 -11.82 -16.04 18.21
CA VAL A 198 -11.94 -17.02 19.32
C VAL A 198 -10.92 -16.71 20.42
N ARG A 199 -9.66 -16.53 20.03
CA ARG A 199 -8.55 -16.33 20.97
C ARG A 199 -8.70 -15.07 21.82
N TYR A 200 -9.20 -13.99 21.20
CA TYR A 200 -9.39 -12.70 21.89
C TYR A 200 -10.80 -12.44 22.40
N GLY A 201 -11.69 -13.44 22.29
CA GLY A 201 -13.08 -13.32 22.77
C GLY A 201 -13.91 -12.29 21.99
N HIS A 202 -13.56 -12.03 20.72
CA HIS A 202 -14.29 -11.09 19.87
C HIS A 202 -15.55 -11.74 19.31
N THR A 203 -16.73 -11.19 19.66
CA THR A 203 -18.04 -11.78 19.33
C THR A 203 -18.70 -11.20 18.09
N ASP A 204 -18.29 -10.02 17.63
CA ASP A 204 -19.00 -9.24 16.61
C ASP A 204 -18.65 -9.64 15.18
N LEU A 205 -17.66 -10.53 14.99
CA LEU A 205 -17.34 -11.06 13.68
C LEU A 205 -18.53 -11.85 13.11
N ALA A 206 -18.85 -11.62 11.84
CA ALA A 206 -19.82 -12.43 11.10
C ALA A 206 -19.24 -13.83 10.85
N TRP A 207 -19.95 -14.86 11.33
CA TRP A 207 -19.53 -16.25 11.21
C TRP A 207 -20.38 -16.97 10.17
N PRO A 208 -19.79 -17.74 9.25
CA PRO A 208 -20.56 -18.62 8.39
C PRO A 208 -21.35 -19.62 9.24
N PRO A 209 -22.59 -19.99 8.84
CA PRO A 209 -23.47 -20.85 9.66
C PRO A 209 -22.84 -22.16 10.12
N GLN A 210 -22.01 -22.79 9.29
CA GLN A 210 -21.32 -24.04 9.60
C GLN A 210 -20.29 -23.94 10.73
N TYR A 211 -19.83 -22.74 11.08
CA TYR A 211 -18.83 -22.49 12.14
C TYR A 211 -19.42 -21.91 13.41
N LEU A 212 -20.73 -21.68 13.49
CA LEU A 212 -21.37 -21.08 14.67
C LEU A 212 -21.17 -21.91 15.95
N ALA A 213 -20.95 -23.21 15.84
CA ALA A 213 -20.70 -24.09 16.98
C ALA A 213 -19.42 -23.75 17.77
N VAL A 214 -18.46 -23.07 17.11
CA VAL A 214 -17.18 -22.68 17.72
C VAL A 214 -17.05 -21.16 17.92
N LYS A 215 -18.12 -20.41 17.62
CA LYS A 215 -18.15 -18.97 17.87
C LYS A 215 -18.06 -18.68 19.38
N PRO A 216 -17.23 -17.74 19.83
CA PRO A 216 -17.20 -17.31 21.23
C PRO A 216 -18.60 -16.90 21.71
N ARG A 217 -18.96 -17.34 22.91
CA ARG A 217 -20.19 -16.89 23.57
C ARG A 217 -19.83 -15.65 24.38
N GLY A 218 -20.58 -14.57 24.20
CA GLY A 218 -20.45 -13.36 24.99
C GLY A 218 -20.90 -13.58 26.44
#